data_f3112f9af96449c0807823c1537fa8bb
#
_entry.id   f3112f9af96449c0807823c1537fa8bb
#
_cell.length_a   1.000
_cell.length_b   1.000
_cell.length_c   1.000
_cell.angle_alpha   90.00
_cell.angle_beta   90.00
_cell.angle_gamma   90.00
#
_symmetry.space_group_name_H-M   'P 1'
#
loop_
_entity.id
_entity.type
_entity.pdbx_description
1 polymer ?
#
loop_
_entity_poly.entity_id
_entity_poly.type
_entity_poly.pdbx_seq_one_letter_code
_entity_poly.pdbx_strand_id
1 'polypeptide(L)'
;MRIAFASEDKLGLEGQVSMHFGRCPFYTFLEVENGVVKNWQVMENPYFGNHVPGKVPEFIHSQKADVMIAGGMGPRAIEFFDGYGIEAVTGAFGKIKDVLQAYLRGELRGAGACHHDHPESCRHE
;
A
#
# COMPACT_ATOMS: atom_id res chain seq x y z
N MET A 1 14.03 0.07 0.28
CA MET A 1 12.64 -0.15 0.72
C MET A 1 11.75 -0.35 -0.50
N ARG A 2 10.92 -1.37 -0.45
CA ARG A 2 10.02 -1.68 -1.56
C ARG A 2 8.60 -1.36 -1.13
N ILE A 3 7.94 -0.46 -1.85
CA ILE A 3 6.59 0.01 -1.53
C ILE A 3 5.63 -0.45 -2.62
N ALA A 4 4.55 -1.11 -2.22
CA ALA A 4 3.51 -1.57 -3.12
C ALA A 4 2.31 -0.62 -3.07
N PHE A 5 1.73 -0.34 -4.22
CA PHE A 5 0.54 0.51 -4.34
C PHE A 5 -0.54 -0.26 -5.09
N ALA A 6 -1.76 -0.24 -4.57
CA ALA A 6 -2.92 -0.69 -5.35
C ALA A 6 -3.16 0.37 -6.43
N SER A 7 -3.23 -0.02 -7.69
CA SER A 7 -3.31 0.94 -8.78
C SER A 7 -4.40 0.59 -9.78
N GLU A 8 -4.94 1.65 -10.41
CA GLU A 8 -6.02 1.53 -11.38
C GLU A 8 -5.51 1.30 -12.81
N ASP A 9 -4.23 1.55 -13.03
CA ASP A 9 -3.65 1.53 -14.37
C ASP A 9 -2.19 1.09 -14.31
N LYS A 10 -1.52 1.12 -15.48
CA LYS A 10 -0.14 0.68 -15.63
C LYS A 10 0.84 1.83 -15.82
N LEU A 11 0.47 3.03 -15.43
CA LEU A 11 1.28 4.22 -15.71
C LEU A 11 2.42 4.45 -14.73
N GLY A 12 2.58 3.58 -13.74
CA GLY A 12 3.66 3.72 -12.78
C GLY A 12 3.48 4.95 -11.89
N LEU A 13 4.48 5.80 -11.83
CA LEU A 13 4.43 6.99 -10.97
C LEU A 13 3.31 7.95 -11.34
N GLU A 14 2.92 8.00 -12.60
CA GLU A 14 1.81 8.85 -13.06
C GLU A 14 0.46 8.17 -12.88
N GLY A 15 0.44 6.92 -12.43
CA GLY A 15 -0.77 6.15 -12.26
C GLY A 15 -1.58 6.58 -11.04
N GLN A 16 -2.80 6.08 -10.99
CA GLN A 16 -3.77 6.44 -9.95
C GLN A 16 -3.83 5.35 -8.89
N VAL A 17 -3.76 5.73 -7.63
CA VAL A 17 -3.93 4.79 -6.52
C VAL A 17 -5.39 4.31 -6.49
N SER A 18 -5.58 2.99 -6.33
CA SER A 18 -6.91 2.43 -6.26
C SER A 18 -7.50 2.61 -4.86
N MET A 19 -8.81 2.84 -4.83
CA MET A 19 -9.55 2.89 -3.58
C MET A 19 -9.69 1.51 -2.92
N HIS A 20 -9.47 0.44 -3.69
CA HIS A 20 -9.69 -0.92 -3.20
C HIS A 20 -8.41 -1.73 -3.26
N PHE A 21 -7.99 -2.23 -2.11
CA PHE A 21 -6.78 -3.04 -2.07
C PHE A 21 -6.92 -4.33 -2.88
N GLY A 22 -7.97 -5.11 -2.65
CA GLY A 22 -8.08 -6.45 -3.24
C GLY A 22 -8.74 -6.50 -4.60
N ARG A 23 -9.40 -5.43 -5.01
CA ARG A 23 -10.17 -5.39 -6.26
C ARG A 23 -9.55 -4.54 -7.34
N CYS A 24 -8.36 -4.03 -7.09
CA CYS A 24 -7.69 -3.21 -8.10
C CYS A 24 -7.15 -4.10 -9.22
N PRO A 25 -7.05 -3.56 -10.45
CA PRO A 25 -6.56 -4.37 -11.57
C PRO A 25 -5.05 -4.56 -11.55
N PHE A 26 -4.29 -3.65 -10.92
CA PHE A 26 -2.83 -3.70 -10.95
C PHE A 26 -2.24 -3.35 -9.59
N TYR A 27 -0.99 -3.77 -9.39
CA TYR A 27 -0.16 -3.34 -8.26
C TYR A 27 1.12 -2.74 -8.81
N THR A 28 1.50 -1.59 -8.29
CA THR A 28 2.74 -0.91 -8.68
C THR A 28 3.72 -1.02 -7.52
N PHE A 29 4.93 -1.48 -7.82
CA PHE A 29 5.99 -1.66 -6.82
C PHE A 29 7.09 -0.65 -7.10
N LEU A 30 7.48 0.10 -6.08
CA LEU A 30 8.55 1.09 -6.19
C LEU A 30 9.71 0.69 -5.29
N GLU A 31 10.93 0.72 -5.85
CA GLU A 31 12.14 0.59 -5.05
C GLU A 31 12.60 1.99 -4.69
N VAL A 32 12.64 2.28 -3.40
CA VAL A 32 12.96 3.62 -2.90
C VAL A 32 14.16 3.54 -1.98
N GLU A 33 15.18 4.39 -2.24
CA GLU A 33 16.38 4.49 -1.40
C GLU A 33 16.65 5.97 -1.16
N ASN A 34 16.81 6.32 0.09
CA ASN A 34 17.12 7.71 0.49
C ASN A 34 16.11 8.70 -0.09
N GLY A 35 14.84 8.30 -0.13
CA GLY A 35 13.76 9.15 -0.63
C GLY A 35 13.69 9.26 -2.15
N VAL A 36 14.48 8.47 -2.86
CA VAL A 36 14.53 8.51 -4.33
C VAL A 36 14.07 7.17 -4.90
N VAL A 37 13.20 7.23 -5.92
CA VAL A 37 12.73 6.03 -6.62
C VAL A 37 13.86 5.56 -7.53
N LYS A 38 14.35 4.36 -7.28
CA LYS A 38 15.41 3.76 -8.07
C LYS A 38 14.88 2.91 -9.21
N ASN A 39 13.70 2.33 -9.02
CA ASN A 39 13.10 1.44 -10.01
C ASN A 39 11.62 1.32 -9.71
N TRP A 40 10.83 0.94 -10.71
CA TRP A 40 9.42 0.65 -10.50
C TRP A 40 8.97 -0.44 -11.45
N GLN A 41 7.90 -1.13 -11.06
CA GLN A 41 7.37 -2.25 -11.82
C GLN A 41 5.87 -2.32 -11.58
N VAL A 42 5.10 -2.59 -12.64
CA VAL A 42 3.66 -2.77 -12.53
C VAL A 42 3.33 -4.22 -12.85
N MET A 43 2.53 -4.84 -11.99
CA MET A 43 2.09 -6.22 -12.18
C MET A 43 0.58 -6.28 -12.14
N GLU A 44 0.00 -7.17 -12.95
CA GLU A 44 -1.43 -7.41 -12.89
C GLU A 44 -1.78 -8.08 -11.56
N ASN A 45 -2.96 -7.74 -11.03
CA ASN A 45 -3.47 -8.44 -9.86
C ASN A 45 -3.86 -9.86 -10.28
N PRO A 46 -3.15 -10.90 -9.82
CA PRO A 46 -3.43 -12.27 -10.26
C PRO A 46 -4.79 -12.78 -9.79
N TYR A 47 -5.41 -12.09 -8.85
CA TYR A 47 -6.70 -12.48 -8.29
C TYR A 47 -7.82 -11.50 -8.66
N PHE A 48 -7.60 -10.67 -9.69
CA PHE A 48 -8.61 -9.73 -10.14
C PHE A 48 -9.85 -10.49 -10.60
N GLY A 49 -11.01 -10.17 -10.00
CA GLY A 49 -12.23 -10.86 -10.32
C GLY A 49 -12.38 -12.24 -9.67
N ASN A 50 -11.40 -12.66 -8.89
CA ASN A 50 -11.41 -13.99 -8.27
C ASN A 50 -10.92 -13.85 -6.82
N HIS A 51 -11.78 -13.33 -5.97
CA HIS A 51 -11.41 -13.04 -4.59
C HIS A 51 -11.26 -14.31 -3.76
N VAL A 52 -10.06 -14.58 -3.29
CA VAL A 52 -9.76 -15.66 -2.36
C VAL A 52 -9.11 -15.04 -1.12
N PRO A 53 -9.73 -15.17 0.06
CA PRO A 53 -9.19 -14.52 1.26
C PRO A 53 -7.74 -14.90 1.53
N GLY A 54 -6.91 -13.90 1.81
CA GLY A 54 -5.51 -14.10 2.15
C GLY A 54 -4.57 -14.24 0.97
N LYS A 55 -5.09 -14.44 -0.25
CA LYS A 55 -4.21 -14.68 -1.41
C LYS A 55 -3.52 -13.40 -1.90
N VAL A 56 -4.21 -12.26 -1.88
CA VAL A 56 -3.58 -11.02 -2.31
C VAL A 56 -2.51 -10.57 -1.31
N PRO A 57 -2.75 -10.56 0.01
CA PRO A 57 -1.67 -10.28 0.95
C PRO A 57 -0.48 -11.22 0.78
N GLU A 58 -0.74 -12.51 0.53
CA GLU A 58 0.32 -13.48 0.28
C GLU A 58 1.12 -13.11 -0.97
N PHE A 59 0.44 -12.69 -2.03
CA PHE A 59 1.09 -12.24 -3.26
C PHE A 59 2.00 -11.04 -3.00
N ILE A 60 1.49 -10.04 -2.29
CA ILE A 60 2.28 -8.84 -1.96
C ILE A 60 3.50 -9.22 -1.12
N HIS A 61 3.32 -10.13 -0.17
CA HIS A 61 4.43 -10.61 0.65
C HIS A 61 5.48 -11.33 -0.22
N SER A 62 5.04 -12.14 -1.18
CA SER A 62 5.95 -12.86 -2.07
C SER A 62 6.76 -11.91 -2.94
N GLN A 63 6.27 -10.71 -3.19
CA GLN A 63 6.98 -9.69 -3.95
C GLN A 63 7.93 -8.87 -3.06
N LYS A 64 8.04 -9.22 -1.78
CA LYS A 64 8.99 -8.63 -0.83
C LYS A 64 8.72 -7.16 -0.55
N ALA A 65 7.46 -6.77 -0.54
CA ALA A 65 7.08 -5.41 -0.19
C ALA A 65 7.29 -5.15 1.28
N ASP A 66 7.72 -3.95 1.62
CA ASP A 66 7.86 -3.50 3.01
C ASP A 66 6.63 -2.71 3.44
N VAL A 67 5.96 -2.07 2.48
CA VAL A 67 4.80 -1.22 2.73
C VAL A 67 3.77 -1.49 1.66
N MET A 68 2.47 -1.50 2.04
CA MET A 68 1.37 -1.65 1.10
C MET A 68 0.42 -0.45 1.27
N ILE A 69 0.22 0.30 0.20
CA ILE A 69 -0.58 1.53 0.22
C ILE A 69 -1.79 1.39 -0.70
N ALA A 70 -2.96 1.74 -0.20
CA ALA A 70 -4.21 1.74 -0.96
C ALA A 70 -5.15 2.79 -0.39
N GLY A 71 -6.23 3.08 -1.10
CA GLY A 71 -7.26 3.98 -0.58
C GLY A 71 -8.00 3.36 0.58
N GLY A 72 -8.30 2.06 0.50
CA GLY A 72 -8.95 1.34 1.58
C GLY A 72 -8.51 -0.10 1.65
N MET A 73 -8.56 -0.67 2.84
CA MET A 73 -8.26 -2.06 3.10
C MET A 73 -9.19 -2.59 4.16
N GLY A 74 -9.70 -3.80 3.98
CA GLY A 74 -10.48 -4.44 5.01
C GLY A 74 -9.61 -4.85 6.20
N PRO A 75 -10.23 -5.07 7.37
CA PRO A 75 -9.45 -5.43 8.57
C PRO A 75 -8.69 -6.74 8.43
N ARG A 76 -9.20 -7.67 7.63
CA ARG A 76 -8.50 -8.94 7.41
C ARG A 76 -7.18 -8.74 6.68
N ALA A 77 -7.19 -7.90 5.63
CA ALA A 77 -5.97 -7.61 4.90
C ALA A 77 -4.95 -6.96 5.81
N ILE A 78 -5.39 -6.02 6.63
CA ILE A 78 -4.50 -5.33 7.57
C ILE A 78 -3.87 -6.33 8.53
N GLU A 79 -4.66 -7.29 9.03
CA GLU A 79 -4.14 -8.33 9.92
C GLU A 79 -3.08 -9.19 9.24
N PHE A 80 -3.32 -9.57 7.98
CA PHE A 80 -2.34 -10.36 7.24
C PHE A 80 -1.03 -9.59 7.07
N PHE A 81 -1.10 -8.31 6.71
CA PHE A 81 0.10 -7.51 6.54
C PHE A 81 0.85 -7.34 7.85
N ASP A 82 0.11 -7.12 8.93
CA ASP A 82 0.73 -7.01 10.25
C ASP A 82 1.50 -8.28 10.58
N GLY A 83 0.91 -9.44 10.31
CA GLY A 83 1.57 -10.71 10.54
C GLY A 83 2.81 -10.93 9.67
N TYR A 84 2.84 -10.34 8.49
CA TYR A 84 4.00 -10.43 7.59
C TYR A 84 5.05 -9.36 7.87
N GLY A 85 4.79 -8.43 8.78
CA GLY A 85 5.69 -7.33 9.04
C GLY A 85 5.66 -6.25 7.96
N ILE A 86 4.56 -6.16 7.21
CA ILE A 86 4.37 -5.17 6.16
C ILE A 86 3.49 -4.06 6.70
N GLU A 87 3.93 -2.81 6.54
CA GLU A 87 3.11 -1.67 6.97
C GLU A 87 1.96 -1.48 6.00
N ALA A 88 0.73 -1.50 6.53
CA ALA A 88 -0.48 -1.28 5.72
C ALA A 88 -0.93 0.17 5.88
N VAL A 89 -1.02 0.90 4.77
CA VAL A 89 -1.37 2.32 4.77
C VAL A 89 -2.65 2.52 3.99
N THR A 90 -3.63 3.18 4.58
CA THR A 90 -4.92 3.46 3.96
C THR A 90 -5.15 4.97 3.89
N GLY A 91 -6.22 5.36 3.20
CA GLY A 91 -6.57 6.76 3.07
C GLY A 91 -5.84 7.48 1.94
N ALA A 92 -5.13 6.73 1.12
CA ALA A 92 -4.39 7.31 0.00
C ALA A 92 -5.32 7.52 -1.20
N PHE A 93 -5.12 8.63 -1.90
CA PHE A 93 -5.81 8.87 -3.16
C PHE A 93 -4.97 9.81 -4.01
N GLY A 94 -5.20 9.74 -5.32
CA GLY A 94 -4.46 10.57 -6.26
C GLY A 94 -3.36 9.80 -6.94
N LYS A 95 -2.39 10.50 -7.47
CA LYS A 95 -1.31 9.87 -8.22
C LYS A 95 -0.31 9.20 -7.29
N ILE A 96 0.22 8.09 -7.75
CA ILE A 96 1.19 7.30 -6.97
C ILE A 96 2.37 8.17 -6.54
N LYS A 97 2.90 9.01 -7.43
CA LYS A 97 4.03 9.86 -7.09
C LYS A 97 3.71 10.84 -5.96
N ASP A 98 2.49 11.38 -5.96
CA ASP A 98 2.08 12.33 -4.91
C ASP A 98 1.86 11.63 -3.58
N VAL A 99 1.27 10.44 -3.62
CA VAL A 99 1.06 9.63 -2.43
C VAL A 99 2.41 9.20 -1.84
N LEU A 100 3.36 8.83 -2.70
CA LEU A 100 4.70 8.48 -2.25
C LEU A 100 5.35 9.64 -1.49
N GLN A 101 5.26 10.86 -2.03
CA GLN A 101 5.84 12.02 -1.36
C GLN A 101 5.18 12.28 0.00
N ALA A 102 3.86 12.15 0.07
CA ALA A 102 3.14 12.31 1.34
C ALA A 102 3.59 11.26 2.36
N TYR A 103 3.75 10.02 1.91
CA TYR A 103 4.22 8.95 2.80
C TYR A 103 5.65 9.25 3.30
N LEU A 104 6.55 9.64 2.40
CA LEU A 104 7.95 9.92 2.76
C LEU A 104 8.07 11.12 3.69
N ARG A 105 7.14 12.08 3.61
CA ARG A 105 7.12 13.21 4.55
C ARG A 105 6.47 12.86 5.89
N GLY A 106 6.00 11.63 6.05
CA GLY A 106 5.35 11.21 7.29
C GLY A 106 3.91 11.65 7.42
N GLU A 107 3.29 12.09 6.33
CA GLU A 107 1.89 12.54 6.33
C GLU A 107 0.91 11.39 6.25
N LEU A 108 1.37 10.19 5.82
CA LEU A 108 0.57 8.97 5.81
C LEU A 108 1.22 7.95 6.72
N ARG A 109 0.40 7.30 7.55
CA ARG A 109 0.90 6.33 8.53
C ARG A 109 0.21 4.98 8.32
N GLY A 110 0.86 3.95 8.83
CA GLY A 110 0.28 2.61 8.80
C GLY A 110 -1.04 2.55 9.56
N ALA A 111 -1.98 1.75 9.06
CA ALA A 111 -3.32 1.64 9.63
C ALA A 111 -3.29 1.14 11.08
N GLY A 112 -2.27 0.38 11.45
CA GLY A 112 -2.14 -0.13 12.82
C GLY A 112 -1.39 0.79 13.77
N ALA A 113 -0.92 1.95 13.30
CA ALA A 113 -0.10 2.85 14.10
C ALA A 113 -0.91 3.81 14.95
N CYS A 114 -2.18 3.93 14.72
CA CYS A 114 -3.06 4.85 15.42
C CYS A 114 -3.93 4.10 16.40
N HIS A 115 -3.66 4.23 17.65
CA HIS A 115 -4.49 3.51 18.63
C HIS A 115 -4.31 3.98 20.01
N HIS A 116 -4.10 4.01 19.50
CA HIS A 116 -3.70 4.24 20.39
C HIS A 116 -3.66 5.03 21.02
N ASP A 117 -3.61 5.09 20.69
CA ASP A 117 -3.26 5.83 21.23
C ASP A 117 -3.52 6.65 21.49
N HIS A 118 -3.77 6.91 21.35
CA HIS A 118 -3.57 7.60 21.57
C HIS A 118 -3.65 8.40 21.57
N PRO A 119 -3.88 8.55 21.59
CA PRO A 119 -3.63 9.30 21.60
C PRO A 119 -3.56 9.99 21.43
N GLU A 120 -3.55 10.08 21.17
CA GLU A 120 -2.99 10.57 21.05
C GLU A 120 -2.75 10.79 20.53
N SER A 121 -2.98 10.68 20.28
CA SER A 121 -2.36 10.64 19.76
C SER A 121 -2.59 10.71 19.11
N CYS A 122 -2.71 10.56 18.85
CA CYS A 122 -2.47 10.32 18.16
C CYS A 122 -3.02 10.89 17.77
N ARG A 123 -3.28 11.11 17.23
CA ARG A 123 -3.23 11.28 16.87
C ARG A 123 -3.23 11.85 16.75
N HIS A 124 -3.60 11.88 16.24
CA HIS A 124 -3.18 11.79 16.35
C HIS A 124 -2.94 12.14 16.44
N GLU A 125 -3.23 12.15 16.04
CA GLU A 125 -2.52 12.05 16.40
C GLU A 125 -2.41 12.14 16.52
#